data_114d01ad9f94619169d8f120b7192267
#
_entry.id   114d01ad9f94619169d8f120b7192267
#
_cell.length_a   1.000
_cell.length_b   1.000
_cell.length_c   1.000
_cell.angle_alpha   90.00
_cell.angle_beta   90.00
_cell.angle_gamma   90.00
#
_symmetry.space_group_name_H-M   'P 1'
#
loop_
_entity.id
_entity.type
_entity.pdbx_description
1 polymer ?
#
loop_
_entity_poly.entity_id
_entity_poly.type
_entity_poly.pdbx_seq_one_letter_code
_entity_poly.pdbx_strand_id
1 'polypeptide(L)'
;MFSRKKIAMLVAEFVGTGILTAVVLAVSKSNIGIPYFVSIAVGLTLAALCVMLATVSGAHLNPAITLGLWSARRIKTLPAVTYIAAQLAGGICAYLLYTYFVNTHWANSGKFESRVLVAEATGAFVFAMGWAATVYQKLEAGKAAFAIGASLTVGMMVASIGSGGMLNPAVALGTRSWVWGTYVLGPILGAIIGFNLYALLFAPADALMDSPATKPKAKK
;
A
#
# COMPACT_ATOMS: atom_id res chain seq x y z
N MET A 1 -7.95 16.12 -21.77
CA MET A 1 -9.09 15.42 -21.15
C MET A 1 -8.64 14.02 -20.72
N PHE A 2 -8.91 13.61 -19.49
CA PHE A 2 -8.58 12.25 -19.04
C PHE A 2 -9.48 11.23 -19.75
N SER A 3 -8.89 10.15 -20.30
CA SER A 3 -9.68 9.07 -20.86
C SER A 3 -10.46 8.33 -19.76
N ARG A 4 -11.62 7.73 -20.11
CA ARG A 4 -12.42 6.91 -19.19
C ARG A 4 -11.57 5.89 -18.42
N LYS A 5 -10.60 5.26 -19.10
CA LYS A 5 -9.66 4.31 -18.47
C LYS A 5 -8.83 4.96 -17.37
N LYS A 6 -8.28 6.15 -17.59
CA LYS A 6 -7.47 6.86 -16.57
C LYS A 6 -8.32 7.26 -15.36
N ILE A 7 -9.55 7.72 -15.58
CA ILE A 7 -10.49 8.03 -14.51
C ILE A 7 -10.79 6.77 -13.69
N ALA A 8 -11.10 5.65 -14.33
CA ALA A 8 -11.37 4.39 -13.66
C ALA A 8 -10.19 3.93 -12.78
N MET A 9 -8.94 4.08 -13.27
CA MET A 9 -7.73 3.76 -12.49
C MET A 9 -7.63 4.63 -11.21
N LEU A 10 -7.86 5.93 -11.31
CA LEU A 10 -7.81 6.83 -10.15
C LEU A 10 -8.94 6.58 -9.16
N VAL A 11 -10.15 6.31 -9.66
CA VAL A 11 -11.29 5.93 -8.81
C VAL A 11 -11.02 4.60 -8.09
N ALA A 12 -10.42 3.61 -8.75
CA ALA A 12 -10.05 2.35 -8.14
C ALA A 12 -9.03 2.54 -7.00
N GLU A 13 -8.00 3.37 -7.19
CA GLU A 13 -7.02 3.69 -6.15
C GLU A 13 -7.65 4.46 -4.98
N PHE A 14 -8.52 5.44 -5.27
CA PHE A 14 -9.25 6.21 -4.27
C PHE A 14 -10.18 5.33 -3.42
N VAL A 15 -11.07 4.59 -4.09
CA VAL A 15 -12.08 3.75 -3.41
C VAL A 15 -11.41 2.60 -2.67
N GLY A 16 -10.46 1.92 -3.30
CA GLY A 16 -9.75 0.80 -2.68
C GLY A 16 -8.96 1.22 -1.44
N THR A 17 -8.24 2.35 -1.49
CA THR A 17 -7.54 2.89 -0.32
C THR A 17 -8.51 3.36 0.75
N GLY A 18 -9.64 3.96 0.37
CA GLY A 18 -10.71 4.33 1.27
C GLY A 18 -11.28 3.13 2.03
N ILE A 19 -11.59 2.04 1.32
CA ILE A 19 -12.08 0.79 1.94
C ILE A 19 -11.03 0.20 2.89
N LEU A 20 -9.76 0.12 2.44
CA LEU A 20 -8.67 -0.40 3.27
C LEU A 20 -8.53 0.40 4.57
N THR A 21 -8.56 1.74 4.48
CA THR A 21 -8.51 2.64 5.63
C THR A 21 -9.73 2.47 6.54
N ALA A 22 -10.94 2.36 5.97
CA ALA A 22 -12.16 2.17 6.72
C ALA A 22 -12.16 0.86 7.54
N VAL A 23 -11.59 -0.22 6.99
CA VAL A 23 -11.42 -1.49 7.73
C VAL A 23 -10.47 -1.31 8.91
N VAL A 24 -9.33 -0.61 8.73
CA VAL A 24 -8.43 -0.31 9.85
C VAL A 24 -9.15 0.48 10.94
N LEU A 25 -9.90 1.52 10.57
CA LEU A 25 -10.68 2.34 11.52
C LEU A 25 -11.75 1.49 12.25
N ALA A 26 -12.47 0.65 11.51
CA ALA A 26 -13.53 -0.20 12.07
C ALA A 26 -12.98 -1.23 13.07
N VAL A 27 -11.87 -1.90 12.71
CA VAL A 27 -11.24 -2.89 13.58
C VAL A 27 -10.62 -2.23 14.81
N SER A 28 -10.01 -1.05 14.63
CA SER A 28 -9.45 -0.29 15.78
C SER A 28 -10.52 0.19 16.76
N LYS A 29 -11.76 0.40 16.29
CA LYS A 29 -12.91 0.74 17.14
C LYS A 29 -13.45 -0.46 17.92
N SER A 30 -13.33 -1.64 17.34
CA SER A 30 -13.83 -2.87 17.94
C SER A 30 -12.98 -3.26 19.11
N ASN A 31 -12.98 -3.07 20.25
CA ASN A 31 -12.14 -3.44 21.42
C ASN A 31 -11.39 -4.81 21.28
N ILE A 32 -11.37 -5.40 20.11
CA ILE A 32 -10.62 -6.60 19.72
C ILE A 32 -9.26 -6.17 19.13
N GLY A 33 -8.63 -5.15 19.71
CA GLY A 33 -7.38 -4.56 19.22
C GLY A 33 -6.13 -5.44 19.37
N ILE A 34 -6.27 -6.75 19.15
CA ILE A 34 -5.12 -7.65 19.06
C ILE A 34 -4.41 -7.36 17.72
N PRO A 35 -3.13 -6.96 17.69
CA PRO A 35 -2.44 -6.58 16.48
C PRO A 35 -2.54 -7.61 15.34
N TYR A 36 -2.53 -8.90 15.67
CA TYR A 36 -2.68 -9.99 14.71
C TYR A 36 -4.04 -10.02 14.04
N PHE A 37 -5.11 -9.73 14.77
CA PHE A 37 -6.45 -9.68 14.19
C PHE A 37 -6.59 -8.52 13.20
N VAL A 38 -6.06 -7.35 13.55
CA VAL A 38 -5.99 -6.19 12.64
C VAL A 38 -5.24 -6.56 11.37
N SER A 39 -4.06 -7.19 11.52
CA SER A 39 -3.21 -7.57 10.38
C SER A 39 -3.91 -8.55 9.44
N ILE A 40 -4.61 -9.55 9.98
CA ILE A 40 -5.37 -10.51 9.18
C ILE A 40 -6.53 -9.83 8.45
N ALA A 41 -7.32 -9.01 9.15
CA ALA A 41 -8.46 -8.31 8.56
C ALA A 41 -8.01 -7.39 7.41
N VAL A 42 -6.93 -6.64 7.60
CA VAL A 42 -6.40 -5.71 6.60
C VAL A 42 -5.78 -6.46 5.42
N GLY A 43 -5.03 -7.53 5.67
CA GLY A 43 -4.45 -8.36 4.62
C GLY A 43 -5.50 -9.07 3.76
N LEU A 44 -6.54 -9.63 4.38
CA LEU A 44 -7.68 -10.22 3.65
C LEU A 44 -8.44 -9.17 2.83
N THR A 45 -8.61 -7.97 3.39
CA THR A 45 -9.22 -6.84 2.67
C THR A 45 -8.40 -6.48 1.44
N LEU A 46 -7.07 -6.38 1.57
CA LEU A 46 -6.20 -6.09 0.43
C LEU A 46 -6.27 -7.20 -0.62
N ALA A 47 -6.26 -8.48 -0.21
CA ALA A 47 -6.42 -9.60 -1.15
C ALA A 47 -7.72 -9.49 -1.94
N ALA A 48 -8.85 -9.22 -1.28
CA ALA A 48 -10.13 -9.01 -1.92
C ALA A 48 -10.12 -7.82 -2.89
N LEU A 49 -9.56 -6.69 -2.47
CA LEU A 49 -9.43 -5.50 -3.33
C LEU A 49 -8.50 -5.75 -4.53
N CYS A 50 -7.46 -6.55 -4.39
CA CYS A 50 -6.62 -6.96 -5.52
C CYS A 50 -7.42 -7.79 -6.53
N VAL A 51 -8.24 -8.75 -6.07
CA VAL A 51 -9.13 -9.50 -6.98
C VAL A 51 -10.08 -8.56 -7.74
N MET A 52 -10.63 -7.55 -7.07
CA MET A 52 -11.62 -6.63 -7.66
C MET A 52 -11.01 -5.57 -8.57
N LEU A 53 -9.82 -5.04 -8.23
CA LEU A 53 -9.30 -3.78 -8.79
C LEU A 53 -7.97 -3.92 -9.54
N ALA A 54 -7.24 -5.04 -9.40
CA ALA A 54 -5.90 -5.15 -9.99
C ALA A 54 -5.92 -5.06 -11.52
N THR A 55 -6.95 -5.56 -12.17
CA THR A 55 -7.09 -5.44 -13.64
C THR A 55 -7.39 -4.00 -14.09
N VAL A 56 -7.88 -3.14 -13.18
CA VAL A 56 -8.23 -1.74 -13.47
C VAL A 56 -7.03 -0.83 -13.25
N SER A 57 -6.41 -0.85 -12.06
CA SER A 57 -5.35 0.07 -11.65
C SER A 57 -4.02 -0.60 -11.26
N GLY A 58 -4.03 -1.90 -11.03
CA GLY A 58 -2.96 -2.62 -10.35
C GLY A 58 -3.20 -2.75 -8.85
N ALA A 59 -4.24 -2.08 -8.32
CA ALA A 59 -4.64 -2.07 -6.91
C ALA A 59 -3.48 -1.77 -5.94
N HIS A 60 -2.67 -0.74 -6.23
CA HIS A 60 -1.56 -0.36 -5.35
C HIS A 60 -2.05 0.05 -3.96
N LEU A 61 -3.09 0.89 -3.88
CA LEU A 61 -3.83 1.32 -2.68
C LEU A 61 -2.92 1.81 -1.53
N ASN A 62 -1.68 2.15 -1.86
CA ASN A 62 -0.63 2.48 -0.89
C ASN A 62 0.45 3.36 -1.54
N PRO A 63 0.71 4.58 -1.04
CA PRO A 63 1.78 5.43 -1.53
C PRO A 63 3.18 4.79 -1.45
N ALA A 64 3.49 4.03 -0.40
CA ALA A 64 4.79 3.39 -0.25
C ALA A 64 5.00 2.29 -1.32
N ILE A 65 4.00 1.46 -1.58
CA ILE A 65 4.04 0.46 -2.67
C ILE A 65 4.14 1.14 -4.03
N THR A 66 3.38 2.22 -4.25
CA THR A 66 3.45 2.99 -5.50
C THR A 66 4.85 3.54 -5.75
N LEU A 67 5.51 4.08 -4.72
CA LEU A 67 6.89 4.56 -4.79
C LEU A 67 7.91 3.43 -4.94
N GLY A 68 7.70 2.29 -4.29
CA GLY A 68 8.51 1.08 -4.48
C GLY A 68 8.46 0.59 -5.93
N LEU A 69 7.27 0.48 -6.51
CA LEU A 69 7.09 0.12 -7.92
C LEU A 69 7.67 1.18 -8.88
N TRP A 70 7.57 2.45 -8.53
CA TRP A 70 8.18 3.53 -9.31
C TRP A 70 9.71 3.46 -9.28
N SER A 71 10.33 3.24 -8.13
CA SER A 71 11.78 3.07 -8.00
C SER A 71 12.29 1.86 -8.79
N ALA A 72 11.53 0.78 -8.81
CA ALA A 72 11.80 -0.41 -9.61
C ALA A 72 11.37 -0.28 -11.09
N ARG A 73 10.99 0.93 -11.55
CA ARG A 73 10.57 1.25 -12.92
C ARG A 73 9.34 0.46 -13.41
N ARG A 74 8.48 -0.01 -12.51
CA ARG A 74 7.27 -0.76 -12.86
C ARG A 74 6.06 0.14 -13.11
N ILE A 75 6.11 1.40 -12.71
CA ILE A 75 5.12 2.44 -13.04
C ILE A 75 5.82 3.72 -13.47
N LYS A 76 5.21 4.49 -14.39
CA LYS A 76 5.73 5.80 -14.84
C LYS A 76 5.45 6.88 -13.79
N THR A 77 6.27 7.94 -13.78
CA THR A 77 6.19 9.02 -12.77
C THR A 77 4.81 9.68 -12.69
N LEU A 78 4.22 10.07 -13.81
CA LEU A 78 2.92 10.75 -13.79
C LEU A 78 1.78 9.88 -13.24
N PRO A 79 1.61 8.60 -13.66
CA PRO A 79 0.68 7.69 -12.98
C PRO A 79 0.98 7.51 -11.49
N ALA A 80 2.25 7.38 -11.08
CA ALA A 80 2.61 7.22 -9.68
C ALA A 80 2.14 8.42 -8.83
N VAL A 81 2.40 9.64 -9.27
CA VAL A 81 1.99 10.87 -8.58
C VAL A 81 0.46 10.94 -8.48
N THR A 82 -0.26 10.66 -9.58
CA THR A 82 -1.72 10.72 -9.56
C THR A 82 -2.35 9.63 -8.72
N TYR A 83 -1.73 8.44 -8.65
CA TYR A 83 -2.16 7.37 -7.74
C TYR A 83 -2.01 7.78 -6.28
N ILE A 84 -0.83 8.32 -5.90
CA ILE A 84 -0.58 8.78 -4.54
C ILE A 84 -1.61 9.83 -4.12
N ALA A 85 -1.92 10.79 -4.99
CA ALA A 85 -2.95 11.79 -4.70
C ALA A 85 -4.33 11.15 -4.48
N ALA A 86 -4.75 10.20 -5.31
CA ALA A 86 -6.00 9.47 -5.17
C ALA A 86 -6.05 8.63 -3.89
N GLN A 87 -4.96 7.95 -3.54
CA GLN A 87 -4.81 7.15 -2.33
C GLN A 87 -4.92 8.00 -1.07
N LEU A 88 -4.22 9.13 -1.00
CA LEU A 88 -4.30 10.06 0.13
C LEU A 88 -5.73 10.62 0.30
N ALA A 89 -6.37 11.01 -0.80
CA ALA A 89 -7.75 11.46 -0.78
C ALA A 89 -8.71 10.36 -0.30
N GLY A 90 -8.49 9.10 -0.70
CA GLY A 90 -9.25 7.94 -0.23
C GLY A 90 -9.14 7.73 1.27
N GLY A 91 -7.92 7.82 1.82
CA GLY A 91 -7.68 7.74 3.26
C GLY A 91 -8.39 8.86 4.05
N ILE A 92 -8.32 10.09 3.56
CA ILE A 92 -9.03 11.24 4.17
C ILE A 92 -10.55 11.02 4.12
N CYS A 93 -11.09 10.59 2.98
CA CYS A 93 -12.52 10.34 2.82
C CYS A 93 -13.01 9.25 3.80
N ALA A 94 -12.25 8.18 3.98
CA ALA A 94 -12.58 7.13 4.96
C ALA A 94 -12.62 7.67 6.40
N TYR A 95 -11.68 8.57 6.78
CA TYR A 95 -11.71 9.21 8.08
C TYR A 95 -12.95 10.10 8.26
N LEU A 96 -13.29 10.91 7.26
CA LEU A 96 -14.48 11.77 7.31
C LEU A 96 -15.77 10.95 7.45
N LEU A 97 -15.86 9.84 6.71
CA LEU A 97 -17.00 8.92 6.82
C LEU A 97 -17.05 8.26 8.20
N TYR A 98 -15.91 7.83 8.73
CA TYR A 98 -15.82 7.27 10.08
C TYR A 98 -16.28 8.26 11.15
N THR A 99 -15.81 9.52 11.11
CA THR A 99 -16.21 10.54 12.08
C THR A 99 -17.69 10.87 12.01
N TYR A 100 -18.28 10.85 10.81
CA TYR A 100 -19.71 11.01 10.62
C TYR A 100 -20.53 9.92 11.33
N PHE A 101 -20.12 8.64 11.20
CA PHE A 101 -20.85 7.53 11.83
C PHE A 101 -20.61 7.42 13.33
N VAL A 102 -19.41 7.73 13.80
CA VAL A 102 -19.01 7.49 15.20
C VAL A 102 -19.16 8.74 16.06
N ASN A 103 -19.34 9.90 15.44
CA ASN A 103 -19.40 11.21 16.10
C ASN A 103 -18.21 11.44 17.06
N THR A 104 -17.01 11.00 16.65
CA THR A 104 -15.79 11.12 17.44
C THR A 104 -14.64 11.52 16.53
N HIS A 105 -13.82 12.47 16.99
CA HIS A 105 -12.64 12.92 16.27
C HIS A 105 -11.37 12.40 16.96
N TRP A 106 -10.52 11.74 16.18
CA TRP A 106 -9.19 11.36 16.68
C TRP A 106 -8.20 12.50 16.51
N ALA A 107 -7.51 12.84 17.58
CA ALA A 107 -6.39 13.76 17.50
C ALA A 107 -5.17 13.09 16.87
N ASN A 108 -4.39 13.85 16.10
CA ASN A 108 -3.06 13.40 15.70
C ASN A 108 -2.11 13.58 16.88
N SER A 109 -1.79 12.51 17.58
CA SER A 109 -0.95 12.51 18.79
C SER A 109 0.44 11.92 18.57
N GLY A 110 0.76 11.52 17.34
CA GLY A 110 2.03 10.85 17.04
C GLY A 110 3.24 11.78 17.20
N LYS A 111 4.31 11.24 17.79
CA LYS A 111 5.65 11.85 17.82
C LYS A 111 6.61 11.00 17.00
N PHE A 112 7.70 11.62 16.55
CA PHE A 112 8.76 10.88 15.89
C PHE A 112 9.46 9.95 16.89
N GLU A 113 9.55 8.67 16.52
CA GLU A 113 10.30 7.66 17.25
C GLU A 113 11.07 6.79 16.26
N SER A 114 12.39 6.69 16.43
CA SER A 114 13.25 5.90 15.55
C SER A 114 12.89 4.41 15.53
N ARG A 115 12.48 3.87 16.69
CA ARG A 115 12.03 2.47 16.78
C ARG A 115 10.80 2.21 15.92
N VAL A 116 9.83 3.14 15.94
CA VAL A 116 8.62 3.07 15.12
C VAL A 116 8.97 3.20 13.64
N LEU A 117 9.88 4.11 13.27
CA LEU A 117 10.38 4.22 11.90
C LEU A 117 10.97 2.90 11.41
N VAL A 118 11.86 2.29 12.18
CA VAL A 118 12.51 1.02 11.81
C VAL A 118 11.49 -0.11 11.71
N ALA A 119 10.53 -0.20 12.63
CA ALA A 119 9.48 -1.20 12.61
C ALA A 119 8.59 -1.06 11.36
N GLU A 120 8.14 0.16 11.03
CA GLU A 120 7.37 0.46 9.81
C GLU A 120 8.17 0.13 8.55
N ALA A 121 9.46 0.49 8.50
CA ALA A 121 10.32 0.18 7.36
C ALA A 121 10.52 -1.33 7.20
N THR A 122 10.73 -2.07 8.29
CA THR A 122 10.91 -3.52 8.25
C THR A 122 9.64 -4.23 7.79
N GLY A 123 8.48 -3.86 8.33
CA GLY A 123 7.20 -4.43 7.89
C GLY A 123 6.89 -4.12 6.42
N ALA A 124 7.11 -2.86 5.99
CA ALA A 124 6.90 -2.46 4.61
C ALA A 124 7.89 -3.13 3.65
N PHE A 125 9.12 -3.41 4.09
CA PHE A 125 10.08 -4.21 3.34
C PHE A 125 9.54 -5.63 3.09
N VAL A 126 9.07 -6.32 4.13
CA VAL A 126 8.47 -7.67 3.99
C VAL A 126 7.28 -7.65 3.03
N PHE A 127 6.38 -6.69 3.20
CA PHE A 127 5.24 -6.50 2.33
C PHE A 127 5.64 -6.27 0.87
N ALA A 128 6.61 -5.39 0.63
CA ALA A 128 7.12 -5.07 -0.70
C ALA A 128 7.84 -6.24 -1.37
N MET A 129 8.58 -7.07 -0.60
CA MET A 129 9.19 -8.31 -1.10
C MET A 129 8.13 -9.28 -1.65
N GLY A 130 7.04 -9.50 -0.89
CA GLY A 130 5.94 -10.35 -1.36
C GLY A 130 5.23 -9.79 -2.58
N TRP A 131 5.01 -8.46 -2.62
CA TRP A 131 4.46 -7.81 -3.81
C TRP A 131 5.39 -7.92 -5.01
N ALA A 132 6.69 -7.65 -4.84
CA ALA A 132 7.68 -7.79 -5.90
C ALA A 132 7.69 -9.21 -6.48
N ALA A 133 7.57 -10.24 -5.61
CA ALA A 133 7.45 -11.62 -6.05
C ALA A 133 6.31 -11.82 -7.07
N THR A 134 5.14 -11.23 -6.81
CA THR A 134 3.99 -11.37 -7.74
C THR A 134 4.25 -10.73 -9.10
N VAL A 135 4.94 -9.58 -9.10
CA VAL A 135 5.26 -8.83 -10.34
C VAL A 135 6.34 -9.53 -11.15
N TYR A 136 7.43 -9.95 -10.51
CA TYR A 136 8.58 -10.52 -11.21
C TYR A 136 8.39 -11.99 -11.62
N GLN A 137 7.66 -12.76 -10.83
CA GLN A 137 7.29 -14.13 -11.17
C GLN A 137 6.05 -14.21 -12.06
N LYS A 138 5.41 -13.08 -12.38
CA LYS A 138 4.19 -13.01 -13.21
C LYS A 138 3.09 -13.96 -12.70
N LEU A 139 2.84 -13.94 -11.38
CA LEU A 139 1.87 -14.83 -10.77
C LEU A 139 0.46 -14.58 -11.35
N GLU A 140 -0.28 -15.65 -11.49
CA GLU A 140 -1.70 -15.66 -11.83
C GLU A 140 -2.50 -14.78 -10.85
N ALA A 141 -3.57 -14.12 -11.32
CA ALA A 141 -4.29 -13.09 -10.58
C ALA A 141 -4.73 -13.50 -9.17
N GLY A 142 -5.28 -14.71 -9.01
CA GLY A 142 -5.71 -15.21 -7.70
C GLY A 142 -4.54 -15.45 -6.74
N LYS A 143 -3.47 -16.06 -7.24
CA LYS A 143 -2.24 -16.30 -6.48
C LYS A 143 -1.56 -14.99 -6.11
N ALA A 144 -1.53 -14.03 -7.04
CA ALA A 144 -0.98 -12.70 -6.79
C ALA A 144 -1.77 -11.96 -5.70
N ALA A 145 -3.10 -11.94 -5.79
CA ALA A 145 -3.95 -11.30 -4.80
C ALA A 145 -3.75 -11.90 -3.40
N PHE A 146 -3.72 -13.23 -3.30
CA PHE A 146 -3.43 -13.93 -2.04
C PHE A 146 -2.04 -13.57 -1.50
N ALA A 147 -1.00 -13.65 -2.33
CA ALA A 147 0.38 -13.35 -1.93
C ALA A 147 0.53 -11.90 -1.46
N ILE A 148 -0.10 -10.93 -2.14
CA ILE A 148 -0.11 -9.52 -1.75
C ILE A 148 -0.77 -9.34 -0.38
N GLY A 149 -1.97 -9.89 -0.17
CA GLY A 149 -2.67 -9.78 1.10
C GLY A 149 -1.93 -10.48 2.24
N ALA A 150 -1.43 -11.70 2.01
CA ALA A 150 -0.64 -12.44 2.98
C ALA A 150 0.65 -11.72 3.35
N SER A 151 1.37 -11.15 2.39
CA SER A 151 2.60 -10.38 2.66
C SER A 151 2.32 -9.09 3.44
N LEU A 152 1.19 -8.42 3.22
CA LEU A 152 0.77 -7.31 4.06
C LEU A 152 0.50 -7.79 5.49
N THR A 153 -0.24 -8.88 5.66
CA THR A 153 -0.49 -9.48 6.98
C THR A 153 0.81 -9.75 7.74
N VAL A 154 1.75 -10.44 7.10
CA VAL A 154 3.06 -10.74 7.72
C VAL A 154 3.85 -9.47 8.00
N GLY A 155 3.89 -8.53 7.06
CA GLY A 155 4.55 -7.23 7.24
C GLY A 155 4.00 -6.45 8.44
N MET A 156 2.68 -6.40 8.60
CA MET A 156 2.02 -5.76 9.75
C MET A 156 2.35 -6.47 11.07
N MET A 157 2.36 -7.82 11.07
CA MET A 157 2.75 -8.59 12.25
C MET A 157 4.19 -8.31 12.66
N VAL A 158 5.12 -8.25 11.70
CA VAL A 158 6.53 -7.91 11.96
C VAL A 158 6.64 -6.48 12.50
N ALA A 159 5.97 -5.52 11.89
CA ALA A 159 5.99 -4.14 12.34
C ALA A 159 5.38 -3.97 13.74
N SER A 160 4.40 -4.81 14.13
CA SER A 160 3.72 -4.70 15.42
C SER A 160 4.63 -4.94 16.64
N ILE A 161 5.86 -5.40 16.44
CA ILE A 161 6.88 -5.50 17.49
C ILE A 161 7.25 -4.10 18.02
N GLY A 162 7.20 -3.06 17.19
CA GLY A 162 7.62 -1.72 17.58
C GLY A 162 6.74 -0.58 17.07
N SER A 163 5.64 -0.87 16.35
CA SER A 163 4.76 0.15 15.80
C SER A 163 3.30 -0.30 15.74
N GLY A 164 2.41 0.58 15.25
CA GLY A 164 1.04 0.23 14.91
C GLY A 164 0.91 -0.57 13.61
N GLY A 165 2.00 -0.80 12.87
CA GLY A 165 2.01 -1.59 11.63
C GLY A 165 1.19 -0.98 10.51
N MET A 166 1.25 0.35 10.31
CA MET A 166 0.45 1.04 9.29
C MET A 166 0.90 0.67 7.87
N LEU A 167 2.21 0.61 7.63
CA LEU A 167 2.89 0.27 6.36
C LEU A 167 2.37 1.02 5.13
N ASN A 168 1.48 1.98 5.33
CA ASN A 168 0.75 2.67 4.29
C ASN A 168 0.53 4.13 4.69
N PRO A 169 1.21 5.10 4.05
CA PRO A 169 1.05 6.51 4.37
C PRO A 169 -0.38 7.04 4.24
N ALA A 170 -1.18 6.52 3.31
CA ALA A 170 -2.57 6.95 3.13
C ALA A 170 -3.48 6.44 4.27
N VAL A 171 -3.25 5.20 4.72
CA VAL A 171 -3.92 4.65 5.90
C VAL A 171 -3.50 5.42 7.15
N ALA A 172 -2.21 5.69 7.32
CA ALA A 172 -1.70 6.49 8.44
C ALA A 172 -2.33 7.89 8.50
N LEU A 173 -2.53 8.52 7.34
CA LEU A 173 -3.24 9.81 7.26
C LEU A 173 -4.70 9.67 7.71
N GLY A 174 -5.41 8.67 7.20
CA GLY A 174 -6.82 8.42 7.53
C GLY A 174 -7.06 7.95 8.97
N THR A 175 -6.09 7.31 9.60
CA THR A 175 -6.15 6.90 11.02
C THR A 175 -5.59 7.95 11.97
N ARG A 176 -5.26 9.15 11.49
CA ARG A 176 -4.68 10.25 12.28
C ARG A 176 -3.34 9.90 12.95
N SER A 177 -2.60 8.94 12.37
CA SER A 177 -1.25 8.55 12.79
C SER A 177 -0.17 9.22 11.94
N TRP A 178 -0.43 10.45 11.45
CA TRP A 178 0.42 11.14 10.49
C TRP A 178 1.66 11.73 11.16
N VAL A 179 2.76 11.00 11.09
CA VAL A 179 4.10 11.45 11.50
C VAL A 179 5.07 11.18 10.36
N TRP A 180 5.62 12.24 9.76
CA TRP A 180 6.45 12.16 8.56
C TRP A 180 7.60 11.15 8.68
N GLY A 181 8.38 11.25 9.76
CA GLY A 181 9.53 10.40 9.95
C GLY A 181 9.18 8.93 10.16
N THR A 182 8.05 8.64 10.79
CA THR A 182 7.67 7.27 11.16
C THR A 182 6.76 6.61 10.13
N TYR A 183 5.56 7.15 9.94
CA TYR A 183 4.50 6.51 9.16
C TYR A 183 4.46 6.91 7.67
N VAL A 184 5.35 7.82 7.24
CA VAL A 184 5.52 8.15 5.84
C VAL A 184 6.87 7.68 5.35
N LEU A 185 7.97 8.17 5.94
CA LEU A 185 9.33 7.83 5.50
C LEU A 185 9.66 6.35 5.73
N GLY A 186 9.30 5.79 6.91
CA GLY A 186 9.55 4.38 7.23
C GLY A 186 8.99 3.42 6.17
N PRO A 187 7.67 3.42 5.92
CA PRO A 187 7.07 2.56 4.88
C PRO A 187 7.66 2.78 3.48
N ILE A 188 7.94 4.03 3.10
CA ILE A 188 8.51 4.35 1.78
C ILE A 188 9.90 3.73 1.63
N LEU A 189 10.78 3.91 2.62
CA LEU A 189 12.13 3.33 2.60
C LEU A 189 12.07 1.80 2.54
N GLY A 190 11.24 1.18 3.38
CA GLY A 190 11.05 -0.27 3.37
C GLY A 190 10.58 -0.79 2.01
N ALA A 191 9.59 -0.14 1.41
CA ALA A 191 9.06 -0.54 0.11
C ALA A 191 10.09 -0.38 -1.01
N ILE A 192 10.82 0.75 -1.07
CA ILE A 192 11.87 0.97 -2.06
C ILE A 192 12.95 -0.11 -1.93
N ILE A 193 13.44 -0.37 -0.72
CA ILE A 193 14.46 -1.40 -0.49
C ILE A 193 13.91 -2.78 -0.90
N GLY A 194 12.70 -3.14 -0.48
CA GLY A 194 12.10 -4.43 -0.76
C GLY A 194 11.94 -4.72 -2.26
N PHE A 195 11.38 -3.79 -3.03
CA PHE A 195 11.22 -3.95 -4.47
C PHE A 195 12.55 -4.05 -5.20
N ASN A 196 13.52 -3.18 -4.87
CA ASN A 196 14.81 -3.17 -5.56
C ASN A 196 15.71 -4.35 -5.16
N LEU A 197 15.68 -4.77 -3.89
CA LEU A 197 16.40 -5.95 -3.46
C LEU A 197 15.84 -7.22 -4.10
N TYR A 198 14.49 -7.34 -4.19
CA TYR A 198 13.89 -8.45 -4.91
C TYR A 198 14.29 -8.48 -6.38
N ALA A 199 14.23 -7.30 -7.04
CA ALA A 199 14.65 -7.17 -8.43
C ALA A 199 16.11 -7.59 -8.65
N LEU A 200 16.99 -7.20 -7.72
CA LEU A 200 18.43 -7.46 -7.82
C LEU A 200 18.78 -8.94 -7.61
N LEU A 201 18.15 -9.59 -6.62
CA LEU A 201 18.60 -10.91 -6.16
C LEU A 201 17.71 -12.07 -6.61
N PHE A 202 16.42 -11.85 -6.81
CA PHE A 202 15.44 -12.92 -6.99
C PHE A 202 14.65 -12.84 -8.29
N ALA A 203 14.70 -11.71 -9.01
CA ALA A 203 13.95 -11.59 -10.24
C ALA A 203 14.59 -12.43 -11.37
N PRO A 204 13.79 -13.16 -12.17
CA PRO A 204 14.26 -13.80 -13.38
C PRO A 204 14.84 -12.77 -14.37
N ALA A 205 15.92 -13.11 -15.07
CA ALA A 205 16.62 -12.19 -15.97
C ALA A 205 15.71 -11.59 -17.06
N ASP A 206 14.80 -12.39 -17.62
CA ASP A 206 13.82 -11.97 -18.63
C ASP A 206 12.79 -10.99 -18.04
N ALA A 207 12.43 -11.14 -16.78
CA ALA A 207 11.48 -10.24 -16.12
C ALA A 207 12.04 -8.83 -15.88
N LEU A 208 13.36 -8.64 -15.84
CA LEU A 208 14.01 -7.34 -15.72
C LEU A 208 13.88 -6.50 -17.00
N MET A 209 13.84 -7.15 -18.16
CA MET A 209 13.72 -6.51 -19.46
C MET A 209 12.30 -5.98 -19.75
N ASP A 210 11.28 -6.51 -19.09
CA ASP A 210 9.86 -6.21 -19.32
C ASP A 210 9.35 -4.97 -18.55
N SER A 211 10.18 -3.96 -18.36
CA SER A 211 9.76 -2.74 -17.65
C SER A 211 8.84 -1.86 -18.52
N PRO A 212 7.64 -1.47 -18.04
CA PRO A 212 6.77 -0.54 -18.73
C PRO A 212 7.39 0.85 -18.95
N ALA A 213 8.41 1.21 -18.17
CA ALA A 213 9.11 2.47 -18.29
C ALA A 213 10.13 2.48 -19.43
N THR A 214 10.56 1.30 -19.91
CA THR A 214 11.58 1.14 -20.95
C THR A 214 11.01 0.82 -22.34
N LYS A 215 9.73 0.44 -22.44
CA LYS A 215 9.12 0.15 -23.76
C LYS A 215 9.07 1.42 -24.61
N PRO A 216 9.62 1.40 -25.85
CA PRO A 216 9.50 2.53 -26.78
C PRO A 216 8.03 2.88 -27.00
N LYS A 217 7.71 4.18 -27.12
CA LYS A 217 6.38 4.58 -27.58
C LYS A 217 6.16 3.97 -28.96
N ALA A 218 5.14 3.12 -29.10
CA ALA A 218 4.71 2.69 -30.45
C ALA A 218 4.51 3.95 -31.30
N LYS A 219 5.26 4.03 -32.40
CA LYS A 219 5.03 5.10 -33.40
C LYS A 219 3.58 4.95 -33.88
N LYS A 220 2.79 5.99 -33.68
CA LYS A 220 1.48 6.14 -34.31
C LYS A 220 1.65 6.51 -35.75
#